data_a7a1e75fa3dc5e0d0f20ca4e120891c9
#
_entry.id   a7a1e75fa3dc5e0d0f20ca4e120891c9
#
_cell.length_a   1.000
_cell.length_b   1.000
_cell.length_c   1.000
_cell.angle_alpha   90.00
_cell.angle_beta   90.00
_cell.angle_gamma   90.00
#
_symmetry.space_group_name_H-M   'P 1'
#
loop_
_entity.id
_entity.type
_entity.pdbx_description
1 polymer ?
#
loop_
_entity_poly.entity_id
_entity_poly.type
_entity_poly.pdbx_seq_one_letter_code
_entity_poly.pdbx_strand_id
1 'polypeptide(L)'
;MNGNDQSMESNGMRVRHADPTHSQIPDEVSQVRKPPVLFLVIPCYREQEQLAITTPILERKMGSMIDAKMISQSSRILFVDDGSQDHTWQVIEGLHRDNPMLFHGIRLAHNRGHQNALLAGLMTALEQGCDVAASMDADLQDDVDALDRMLDEHAKGAQIVYGVRSSRDKDTWFKRTTAEAFYSVQAWMGAETIRDHADYRLMDRQALEALSQYHEVNLFLRGIVPDLGFTTAVVEYKRGERTAGESKYPLKKMISFAIQGITSFSAKPLKFVTGAGLLSTLAGIVMLVYTLISLFTGNSTAGWASIMCSLWLIGGMLMLSLGVLGEYIGKIYLETKHRPRYNIQQRL
;
A
#
# COMPACT_ATOMS: atom_id res chain seq x y z
N MET A 1 9.46 29.50 43.72
CA MET A 1 10.20 28.27 44.01
C MET A 1 9.62 27.15 43.17
N ASN A 2 10.40 26.76 42.23
CA ASN A 2 10.35 25.59 41.36
C ASN A 2 9.00 25.13 40.76
N GLY A 3 8.72 25.63 39.57
CA GLY A 3 7.78 25.06 38.63
C GLY A 3 8.41 23.86 37.91
N ASN A 4 7.67 22.79 37.81
CA ASN A 4 7.98 21.64 36.94
C ASN A 4 7.13 21.76 35.69
N ASP A 5 7.78 22.24 34.64
CA ASP A 5 7.22 22.26 33.28
C ASP A 5 7.54 20.91 32.63
N GLN A 6 6.53 20.04 32.53
CA GLN A 6 6.63 18.82 31.76
C GLN A 6 6.02 19.07 30.36
N SER A 7 6.88 19.46 29.44
CA SER A 7 6.60 19.49 28.03
C SER A 7 6.38 18.07 27.49
N MET A 8 5.19 17.83 26.94
CA MET A 8 4.87 16.64 26.15
C MET A 8 5.76 16.59 24.90
N GLU A 9 6.71 15.68 24.88
CA GLU A 9 7.44 15.32 23.67
C GLU A 9 6.52 14.53 22.74
N SER A 10 6.20 15.13 21.59
CA SER A 10 5.60 14.46 20.45
C SER A 10 6.63 13.50 19.84
N ASN A 11 6.34 12.22 19.89
CA ASN A 11 7.14 11.15 19.27
C ASN A 11 7.02 11.23 17.74
N GLY A 12 7.73 12.16 17.12
CA GLY A 12 7.92 12.25 15.68
C GLY A 12 9.04 11.31 15.25
N MET A 13 8.75 10.46 14.30
CA MET A 13 9.69 9.56 13.63
C MET A 13 10.92 10.36 13.16
N ARG A 14 12.06 10.18 13.83
CA ARG A 14 13.33 10.84 13.48
C ARG A 14 13.84 10.25 12.17
N VAL A 15 13.77 11.04 11.11
CA VAL A 15 14.68 10.89 9.97
C VAL A 15 16.09 11.08 10.52
N ARG A 16 16.89 10.02 10.57
CA ARG A 16 18.29 10.13 10.97
C ARG A 16 19.06 10.80 9.83
N HIS A 17 19.26 12.12 9.94
CA HIS A 17 20.32 12.79 9.21
C HIS A 17 21.65 12.32 9.80
N ALA A 18 22.52 11.79 8.99
CA ALA A 18 23.86 11.42 9.37
C ALA A 18 24.64 12.69 9.76
N ASP A 19 25.19 12.70 10.96
CA ASP A 19 26.03 13.76 11.52
C ASP A 19 27.42 13.72 10.81
N PRO A 20 27.96 14.82 10.27
CA PRO A 20 29.21 14.81 9.56
C PRO A 20 30.40 15.05 10.52
N THR A 21 30.69 14.10 11.41
CA THR A 21 31.94 14.16 12.17
C THR A 21 32.72 12.85 12.09
N HIS A 22 33.77 12.89 11.27
CA HIS A 22 35.01 12.11 11.29
C HIS A 22 34.94 10.64 11.77
N SER A 23 34.84 9.73 10.82
CA SER A 23 35.64 8.52 10.84
C SER A 23 36.28 8.34 9.45
N GLN A 24 37.59 8.31 9.41
CA GLN A 24 38.38 7.95 8.25
C GLN A 24 37.96 6.54 7.83
N ILE A 25 37.17 6.46 6.75
CA ILE A 25 36.90 5.20 6.06
C ILE A 25 38.21 4.86 5.33
N PRO A 26 38.79 3.67 5.54
CA PRO A 26 39.91 3.21 4.71
C PRO A 26 39.45 3.25 3.26
N ASP A 27 40.33 3.72 2.36
CA ASP A 27 40.20 3.59 0.92
C ASP A 27 40.13 2.09 0.55
N GLU A 28 38.96 1.47 0.77
CA GLU A 28 38.67 0.17 0.17
C GLU A 28 38.35 0.41 -1.30
N VAL A 29 39.35 0.07 -2.08
CA VAL A 29 39.34 -0.35 -3.50
C VAL A 29 37.89 -0.25 -4.07
N SER A 30 37.73 0.71 -4.97
CA SER A 30 36.58 0.82 -5.89
C SER A 30 36.42 -0.51 -6.64
N GLN A 31 35.78 -1.48 -6.01
CA GLN A 31 35.28 -2.65 -6.73
C GLN A 31 34.28 -2.11 -7.73
N VAL A 32 34.56 -2.24 -9.00
CA VAL A 32 33.59 -2.01 -10.08
C VAL A 32 32.36 -2.88 -9.79
N ARG A 33 31.38 -2.33 -9.10
CA ARG A 33 30.14 -3.05 -8.80
C ARG A 33 29.52 -3.45 -10.12
N LYS A 34 29.35 -4.76 -10.32
CA LYS A 34 28.65 -5.27 -11.50
C LYS A 34 27.27 -4.62 -11.57
N PRO A 35 26.85 -4.09 -12.73
CA PRO A 35 25.51 -3.51 -12.86
C PRO A 35 24.44 -4.49 -12.41
N PRO A 36 23.46 -4.07 -11.58
CA PRO A 36 22.44 -4.95 -11.06
C PRO A 36 21.48 -5.45 -12.16
N VAL A 37 20.97 -6.65 -12.00
CA VAL A 37 19.91 -7.19 -12.83
C VAL A 37 18.59 -6.60 -12.36
N LEU A 38 18.03 -5.67 -13.15
CA LEU A 38 16.75 -5.02 -12.88
C LEU A 38 15.61 -5.78 -13.56
N PHE A 39 14.55 -6.07 -12.79
CA PHE A 39 13.24 -6.46 -13.33
C PHE A 39 12.26 -5.31 -13.16
N LEU A 40 11.74 -4.80 -14.27
CA LEU A 40 10.67 -3.81 -14.26
C LEU A 40 9.33 -4.54 -14.32
N VAL A 41 8.62 -4.61 -13.20
CA VAL A 41 7.35 -5.33 -13.03
C VAL A 41 6.18 -4.42 -13.35
N ILE A 42 5.34 -4.83 -14.31
CA ILE A 42 4.21 -4.03 -14.80
C ILE A 42 2.93 -4.87 -14.76
N PRO A 43 2.06 -4.66 -13.75
CA PRO A 43 0.76 -5.30 -13.72
C PRO A 43 -0.17 -4.71 -14.79
N CYS A 44 -0.87 -5.59 -15.52
CA CYS A 44 -1.75 -5.26 -16.65
C CYS A 44 -3.11 -5.92 -16.45
N TYR A 45 -4.19 -5.16 -16.67
CA TYR A 45 -5.54 -5.71 -16.76
C TYR A 45 -6.37 -4.95 -17.80
N ARG A 46 -6.62 -5.58 -18.95
CA ARG A 46 -7.29 -4.97 -20.10
C ARG A 46 -6.56 -3.73 -20.63
N GLU A 47 -5.26 -3.89 -20.86
CA GLU A 47 -4.36 -2.81 -21.27
C GLU A 47 -3.82 -3.00 -22.69
N GLN A 48 -4.56 -3.73 -23.57
CA GLN A 48 -4.10 -4.04 -24.94
C GLN A 48 -3.71 -2.80 -25.75
N GLU A 49 -4.44 -1.69 -25.61
CA GLU A 49 -4.18 -0.44 -26.31
C GLU A 49 -3.03 0.33 -25.66
N GLN A 50 -3.00 0.33 -24.34
CA GLN A 50 -1.98 1.05 -23.57
C GLN A 50 -0.60 0.44 -23.75
N LEU A 51 -0.48 -0.90 -23.78
CA LEU A 51 0.79 -1.58 -23.97
C LEU A 51 1.47 -1.19 -25.30
N ALA A 52 0.72 -0.95 -26.36
CA ALA A 52 1.27 -0.48 -27.64
C ALA A 52 1.95 0.89 -27.52
N ILE A 53 1.49 1.75 -26.61
CA ILE A 53 2.05 3.09 -26.34
C ILE A 53 3.22 2.98 -25.35
N THR A 54 3.03 2.19 -24.32
CA THR A 54 3.97 2.09 -23.17
C THR A 54 5.25 1.35 -23.55
N THR A 55 5.13 0.24 -24.27
CA THR A 55 6.27 -0.65 -24.56
C THR A 55 7.45 0.03 -25.27
N PRO A 56 7.27 0.82 -26.35
CA PRO A 56 8.41 1.46 -27.03
C PRO A 56 9.16 2.47 -26.14
N ILE A 57 8.46 3.08 -25.18
CA ILE A 57 9.06 4.03 -24.24
C ILE A 57 9.92 3.27 -23.23
N LEU A 58 9.39 2.19 -22.68
CA LEU A 58 10.11 1.35 -21.71
C LEU A 58 11.30 0.63 -22.35
N GLU A 59 11.16 0.12 -23.57
CA GLU A 59 12.25 -0.51 -24.30
C GLU A 59 13.41 0.46 -24.51
N ARG A 60 13.13 1.69 -24.96
CA ARG A 60 14.13 2.75 -25.11
C ARG A 60 14.79 3.09 -23.77
N LYS A 61 14.00 3.20 -22.70
CA LYS A 61 14.52 3.48 -21.36
C LYS A 61 15.45 2.39 -20.87
N MET A 62 15.04 1.13 -20.95
CA MET A 62 15.87 -0.01 -20.55
C MET A 62 17.15 -0.08 -21.38
N GLY A 63 17.05 0.14 -22.69
CA GLY A 63 18.22 0.20 -23.58
C GLY A 63 19.21 1.29 -23.15
N SER A 64 18.74 2.52 -22.91
CA SER A 64 19.60 3.62 -22.45
C SER A 64 20.29 3.33 -21.12
N MET A 65 19.61 2.69 -20.18
CA MET A 65 20.19 2.31 -18.88
C MET A 65 21.20 1.18 -18.99
N ILE A 66 21.01 0.23 -19.93
CA ILE A 66 21.96 -0.83 -20.24
C ILE A 66 23.23 -0.23 -20.89
N ASP A 67 23.05 0.66 -21.86
CA ASP A 67 24.18 1.34 -22.56
C ASP A 67 24.99 2.20 -21.59
N ALA A 68 24.32 2.88 -20.66
CA ALA A 68 24.96 3.63 -19.58
C ALA A 68 25.59 2.75 -18.48
N LYS A 69 25.45 1.42 -18.57
CA LYS A 69 25.90 0.45 -17.56
C LYS A 69 25.31 0.68 -16.16
N MET A 70 24.14 1.30 -16.08
CA MET A 70 23.39 1.46 -14.84
C MET A 70 22.77 0.14 -14.42
N ILE A 71 22.36 -0.68 -15.38
CA ILE A 71 21.78 -2.02 -15.19
C ILE A 71 22.46 -3.06 -16.09
N SER A 72 22.30 -4.33 -15.72
CA SER A 72 22.83 -5.46 -16.48
C SER A 72 22.09 -5.67 -17.81
N GLN A 73 22.76 -6.23 -18.81
CA GLN A 73 22.11 -6.71 -20.05
C GLN A 73 21.07 -7.82 -19.80
N SER A 74 21.14 -8.48 -18.64
CA SER A 74 20.14 -9.48 -18.22
C SER A 74 18.91 -8.86 -17.58
N SER A 75 18.80 -7.53 -17.54
CA SER A 75 17.61 -6.82 -17.02
C SER A 75 16.43 -6.99 -17.95
N ARG A 76 15.20 -7.02 -17.38
CA ARG A 76 13.99 -7.43 -18.10
C ARG A 76 12.78 -6.56 -17.73
N ILE A 77 11.80 -6.52 -18.63
CA ILE A 77 10.46 -6.01 -18.36
C ILE A 77 9.55 -7.23 -18.19
N LEU A 78 8.93 -7.35 -17.03
CA LEU A 78 8.03 -8.43 -16.68
C LEU A 78 6.59 -7.92 -16.63
N PHE A 79 5.81 -8.21 -17.67
CA PHE A 79 4.38 -7.93 -17.70
C PHE A 79 3.62 -8.99 -16.91
N VAL A 80 2.65 -8.56 -16.10
CA VAL A 80 1.80 -9.45 -15.31
C VAL A 80 0.35 -9.26 -15.75
N ASP A 81 -0.15 -10.14 -16.59
CA ASP A 81 -1.56 -10.14 -17.00
C ASP A 81 -2.44 -10.71 -15.89
N ASP A 82 -3.25 -9.85 -15.25
CA ASP A 82 -4.19 -10.21 -14.19
C ASP A 82 -5.46 -10.88 -14.74
N GLY A 83 -5.28 -11.89 -15.59
CA GLY A 83 -6.38 -12.67 -16.17
C GLY A 83 -7.28 -11.86 -17.08
N SER A 84 -6.73 -11.05 -17.97
CA SER A 84 -7.46 -10.26 -18.96
C SER A 84 -8.24 -11.15 -19.92
N GLN A 85 -9.42 -10.66 -20.35
CA GLN A 85 -10.30 -11.33 -21.30
C GLN A 85 -10.23 -10.72 -22.71
N ASP A 86 -9.49 -9.64 -22.87
CA ASP A 86 -9.17 -8.98 -24.14
C ASP A 86 -7.87 -9.53 -24.74
N HIS A 87 -7.27 -8.83 -25.68
CA HIS A 87 -6.03 -9.23 -26.35
C HIS A 87 -4.74 -8.83 -25.60
N THR A 88 -4.82 -8.42 -24.32
CA THR A 88 -3.64 -8.01 -23.53
C THR A 88 -2.56 -9.09 -23.52
N TRP A 89 -2.94 -10.36 -23.26
CA TRP A 89 -1.97 -11.45 -23.24
C TRP A 89 -1.31 -11.71 -24.59
N GLN A 90 -2.08 -11.68 -25.67
CA GLN A 90 -1.56 -11.85 -27.04
C GLN A 90 -0.57 -10.75 -27.42
N VAL A 91 -0.79 -9.51 -26.96
CA VAL A 91 0.18 -8.43 -27.12
C VAL A 91 1.48 -8.77 -26.39
N ILE A 92 1.42 -9.22 -25.13
CA ILE A 92 2.60 -9.62 -24.35
C ILE A 92 3.34 -10.79 -25.02
N GLU A 93 2.63 -11.80 -25.52
CA GLU A 93 3.21 -12.92 -26.29
C GLU A 93 3.94 -12.43 -27.55
N GLY A 94 3.35 -11.45 -28.25
CA GLY A 94 3.99 -10.80 -29.40
C GLY A 94 5.30 -10.13 -29.03
N LEU A 95 5.30 -9.29 -27.99
CA LEU A 95 6.48 -8.60 -27.49
C LEU A 95 7.60 -9.58 -27.07
N HIS A 96 7.24 -10.65 -26.37
CA HIS A 96 8.21 -11.69 -26.00
C HIS A 96 8.79 -12.39 -27.23
N ARG A 97 7.99 -12.67 -28.25
CA ARG A 97 8.47 -13.28 -29.50
C ARG A 97 9.45 -12.38 -30.24
N ASP A 98 9.19 -11.06 -30.25
CA ASP A 98 10.01 -10.07 -30.95
C ASP A 98 11.33 -9.82 -30.21
N ASN A 99 11.32 -9.78 -28.88
CA ASN A 99 12.53 -9.60 -28.06
C ASN A 99 12.46 -10.41 -26.75
N PRO A 100 12.74 -11.74 -26.81
CA PRO A 100 12.64 -12.63 -25.65
C PRO A 100 13.67 -12.37 -24.56
N MET A 101 14.72 -11.60 -24.85
CA MET A 101 15.73 -11.23 -23.86
C MET A 101 15.27 -10.09 -22.96
N LEU A 102 14.41 -9.22 -23.43
CA LEU A 102 13.93 -8.05 -22.72
C LEU A 102 12.52 -8.22 -22.15
N PHE A 103 11.59 -8.77 -22.95
CA PHE A 103 10.18 -8.88 -22.58
C PHE A 103 9.83 -10.25 -22.06
N HIS A 104 9.37 -10.29 -20.84
CA HIS A 104 8.84 -11.47 -20.18
C HIS A 104 7.40 -11.25 -19.75
N GLY A 105 6.68 -12.33 -19.55
CA GLY A 105 5.28 -12.26 -19.13
C GLY A 105 4.86 -13.39 -18.23
N ILE A 106 3.96 -13.10 -17.30
CA ILE A 106 3.18 -14.09 -16.59
C ILE A 106 1.70 -13.76 -16.73
N ARG A 107 0.87 -14.80 -16.86
CA ARG A 107 -0.58 -14.67 -16.91
C ARG A 107 -1.18 -15.35 -15.70
N LEU A 108 -2.03 -14.65 -14.96
CA LEU A 108 -2.81 -15.21 -13.86
C LEU A 108 -4.04 -15.94 -14.40
N ALA A 109 -4.45 -17.03 -13.73
CA ALA A 109 -5.59 -17.86 -14.16
C ALA A 109 -6.93 -17.10 -14.17
N HIS A 110 -7.06 -16.05 -13.37
CA HIS A 110 -8.18 -15.11 -13.33
C HIS A 110 -7.78 -13.83 -12.60
N ASN A 111 -8.60 -12.77 -12.74
CA ASN A 111 -8.35 -11.50 -12.07
C ASN A 111 -8.32 -11.67 -10.54
N ARG A 112 -7.21 -11.25 -9.95
CA ARG A 112 -6.93 -11.27 -8.50
C ARG A 112 -6.76 -9.88 -7.91
N GLY A 113 -6.82 -8.85 -8.77
CA GLY A 113 -6.62 -7.46 -8.42
C GLY A 113 -5.16 -7.04 -8.43
N HIS A 114 -4.97 -5.74 -8.63
CA HIS A 114 -3.67 -5.10 -8.86
C HIS A 114 -2.58 -5.53 -7.85
N GLN A 115 -2.89 -5.55 -6.55
CA GLN A 115 -1.91 -5.89 -5.50
C GLN A 115 -1.39 -7.33 -5.63
N ASN A 116 -2.27 -8.28 -5.94
CA ASN A 116 -1.87 -9.69 -6.12
C ASN A 116 -1.11 -9.89 -7.43
N ALA A 117 -1.49 -9.20 -8.50
CA ALA A 117 -0.75 -9.21 -9.76
C ALA A 117 0.67 -8.63 -9.57
N LEU A 118 0.78 -7.49 -8.88
CA LEU A 118 2.06 -6.89 -8.53
C LEU A 118 2.93 -7.83 -7.70
N LEU A 119 2.37 -8.44 -6.64
CA LEU A 119 3.10 -9.43 -5.84
C LEU A 119 3.56 -10.62 -6.68
N ALA A 120 2.70 -11.14 -7.58
CA ALA A 120 3.07 -12.25 -8.46
C ALA A 120 4.27 -11.90 -9.34
N GLY A 121 4.31 -10.68 -9.87
CA GLY A 121 5.45 -10.19 -10.65
C GLY A 121 6.72 -10.04 -9.82
N LEU A 122 6.64 -9.44 -8.63
CA LEU A 122 7.79 -9.27 -7.74
C LEU A 122 8.37 -10.63 -7.30
N MET A 123 7.53 -11.58 -6.95
CA MET A 123 7.99 -12.94 -6.58
C MET A 123 8.56 -13.69 -7.78
N THR A 124 8.00 -13.52 -8.98
CA THR A 124 8.56 -14.10 -10.22
C THR A 124 9.92 -13.47 -10.55
N ALA A 125 10.09 -12.17 -10.37
CA ALA A 125 11.37 -11.49 -10.54
C ALA A 125 12.43 -12.04 -9.56
N LEU A 126 12.05 -12.25 -8.30
CA LEU A 126 12.91 -12.86 -7.29
C LEU A 126 13.30 -14.31 -7.66
N GLU A 127 12.33 -15.14 -8.06
CA GLU A 127 12.56 -16.52 -8.53
C GLU A 127 13.53 -16.56 -9.72
N GLN A 128 13.42 -15.60 -10.65
CA GLN A 128 14.28 -15.49 -11.83
C GLN A 128 15.63 -14.83 -11.56
N GLY A 129 15.93 -14.47 -10.32
CA GLY A 129 17.26 -14.04 -9.90
C GLY A 129 17.56 -12.57 -10.13
N CYS A 130 16.57 -11.67 -10.01
CA CYS A 130 16.83 -10.23 -10.02
C CYS A 130 17.70 -9.80 -8.84
N ASP A 131 18.50 -8.76 -9.01
CA ASP A 131 19.18 -8.06 -7.93
C ASP A 131 18.27 -6.97 -7.35
N VAL A 132 17.51 -6.31 -8.23
CA VAL A 132 16.51 -5.31 -7.88
C VAL A 132 15.26 -5.50 -8.74
N ALA A 133 14.09 -5.22 -8.17
CA ALA A 133 12.84 -5.13 -8.91
C ALA A 133 12.21 -3.77 -8.71
N ALA A 134 11.80 -3.13 -9.81
CA ALA A 134 11.00 -1.91 -9.77
C ALA A 134 9.57 -2.22 -10.23
N SER A 135 8.59 -1.65 -9.56
CA SER A 135 7.18 -1.75 -9.94
C SER A 135 6.68 -0.44 -10.52
N MET A 136 5.91 -0.48 -11.60
CA MET A 136 5.33 0.70 -12.25
C MET A 136 3.99 0.35 -12.89
N ASP A 137 3.05 1.31 -12.91
CA ASP A 137 1.78 1.16 -13.60
C ASP A 137 1.95 1.21 -15.14
N ALA A 138 1.11 0.46 -15.87
CA ALA A 138 1.18 0.40 -17.34
C ALA A 138 0.80 1.71 -18.05
N ASP A 139 0.14 2.65 -17.36
CA ASP A 139 -0.45 3.85 -17.95
C ASP A 139 0.50 5.04 -18.14
N LEU A 140 1.80 4.86 -17.83
CA LEU A 140 2.85 5.89 -17.93
C LEU A 140 2.55 7.21 -17.17
N GLN A 141 1.71 7.17 -16.15
CA GLN A 141 1.51 8.34 -15.29
C GLN A 141 2.71 8.60 -14.39
N ASP A 142 3.48 7.56 -14.12
CA ASP A 142 4.72 7.63 -13.36
C ASP A 142 5.89 7.97 -14.28
N ASP A 143 6.77 8.85 -13.83
CA ASP A 143 7.92 9.33 -14.60
C ASP A 143 8.95 8.20 -14.77
N VAL A 144 9.10 7.71 -16.00
CA VAL A 144 10.05 6.63 -16.33
C VAL A 144 11.50 7.03 -16.03
N ASP A 145 11.84 8.33 -16.11
CA ASP A 145 13.18 8.84 -15.82
C ASP A 145 13.50 8.88 -14.32
N ALA A 146 12.50 8.71 -13.46
CA ALA A 146 12.74 8.53 -12.03
C ALA A 146 13.48 7.21 -11.71
N LEU A 147 13.44 6.21 -12.60
CA LEU A 147 14.17 4.95 -12.43
C LEU A 147 15.69 5.17 -12.26
N ASP A 148 16.28 6.10 -12.99
CA ASP A 148 17.72 6.41 -12.88
C ASP A 148 18.03 6.88 -11.46
N ARG A 149 17.23 7.83 -10.95
CA ARG A 149 17.40 8.35 -9.59
C ARG A 149 17.13 7.30 -8.51
N MET A 150 16.20 6.37 -8.77
CA MET A 150 15.96 5.25 -7.85
C MET A 150 17.13 4.30 -7.78
N LEU A 151 17.78 4.01 -8.91
CA LEU A 151 19.01 3.19 -8.96
C LEU A 151 20.17 3.91 -8.28
N ASP A 152 20.29 5.24 -8.43
CA ASP A 152 21.31 6.03 -7.74
C ASP A 152 21.13 5.97 -6.22
N GLU A 153 19.89 6.08 -5.70
CA GLU A 153 19.62 5.93 -4.27
C GLU A 153 19.90 4.51 -3.77
N HIS A 154 19.56 3.50 -4.58
CA HIS A 154 19.93 2.11 -4.29
C HIS A 154 21.46 1.93 -4.24
N ALA A 155 22.21 2.51 -5.17
CA ALA A 155 23.67 2.47 -5.19
C ALA A 155 24.29 3.14 -3.94
N LYS A 156 23.61 4.11 -3.33
CA LYS A 156 23.98 4.75 -2.05
C LYS A 156 23.63 3.90 -0.83
N GLY A 157 22.98 2.75 -1.00
CA GLY A 157 22.65 1.81 0.06
C GLY A 157 21.19 1.76 0.48
N ALA A 158 20.27 2.44 -0.22
CA ALA A 158 18.84 2.26 0.00
C ALA A 158 18.39 0.91 -0.54
N GLN A 159 17.70 0.14 0.29
CA GLN A 159 17.18 -1.18 -0.08
C GLN A 159 15.77 -1.10 -0.67
N ILE A 160 15.04 -0.06 -0.28
CA ILE A 160 13.70 0.26 -0.82
C ILE A 160 13.69 1.73 -1.20
N VAL A 161 13.35 2.03 -2.46
CA VAL A 161 13.21 3.41 -2.93
C VAL A 161 11.77 3.66 -3.37
N TYR A 162 11.12 4.63 -2.74
CA TYR A 162 9.75 5.01 -3.06
C TYR A 162 9.70 6.15 -4.06
N GLY A 163 8.93 5.98 -5.11
CA GLY A 163 8.51 7.08 -5.97
C GLY A 163 7.35 7.84 -5.32
N VAL A 164 7.56 9.14 -5.06
CA VAL A 164 6.56 10.01 -4.47
C VAL A 164 6.21 11.11 -5.47
N ARG A 165 4.91 11.33 -5.65
CA ARG A 165 4.41 12.35 -6.59
C ARG A 165 4.60 13.75 -5.99
N SER A 166 5.47 14.55 -6.61
CA SER A 166 5.67 15.94 -6.23
C SER A 166 4.46 16.77 -6.68
N SER A 167 3.84 17.47 -5.71
CA SER A 167 2.76 18.46 -5.80
C SER A 167 1.45 18.08 -6.52
N ARG A 168 0.38 18.31 -5.77
CA ARG A 168 -1.02 18.39 -6.23
C ARG A 168 -1.40 19.84 -6.54
N ASP A 169 -0.67 20.52 -7.41
CA ASP A 169 -0.93 21.96 -7.71
C ASP A 169 -2.33 22.23 -8.32
N LYS A 170 -3.07 21.18 -8.70
CA LYS A 170 -4.42 21.27 -9.29
C LYS A 170 -5.56 20.80 -8.37
N ASP A 171 -5.28 20.38 -7.11
CA ASP A 171 -6.34 19.93 -6.22
C ASP A 171 -7.06 21.10 -5.55
N THR A 172 -8.40 21.08 -5.65
CA THR A 172 -9.24 22.06 -4.94
C THR A 172 -9.06 21.94 -3.42
N TRP A 173 -9.11 23.09 -2.71
CA TRP A 173 -9.00 23.15 -1.25
C TRP A 173 -9.80 22.07 -0.51
N PHE A 174 -11.02 21.78 -0.96
CA PHE A 174 -11.89 20.76 -0.38
C PHE A 174 -11.30 19.33 -0.54
N LYS A 175 -10.73 18.97 -1.69
CA LYS A 175 -10.07 17.67 -1.90
C LYS A 175 -8.82 17.52 -1.05
N ARG A 176 -8.06 18.60 -0.89
CA ARG A 176 -6.85 18.62 -0.07
C ARG A 176 -7.20 18.39 1.42
N THR A 177 -8.17 19.16 1.96
CA THR A 177 -8.57 19.04 3.37
C THR A 177 -9.20 17.68 3.69
N THR A 178 -10.02 17.12 2.78
CA THR A 178 -10.59 15.78 2.96
C THR A 178 -9.52 14.69 2.88
N ALA A 179 -8.52 14.82 2.01
CA ALA A 179 -7.40 13.88 1.95
C ALA A 179 -6.51 13.98 3.20
N GLU A 180 -6.19 15.19 3.69
CA GLU A 180 -5.44 15.40 4.93
C GLU A 180 -6.17 14.83 6.15
N ALA A 181 -7.47 15.06 6.26
CA ALA A 181 -8.32 14.46 7.30
C ALA A 181 -8.32 12.93 7.22
N PHE A 182 -8.39 12.39 6.00
CA PHE A 182 -8.34 10.95 5.76
C PHE A 182 -7.01 10.34 6.22
N TYR A 183 -5.87 10.89 5.81
CA TYR A 183 -4.55 10.41 6.23
C TYR A 183 -4.32 10.58 7.74
N SER A 184 -4.85 11.66 8.34
CA SER A 184 -4.77 11.89 9.79
C SER A 184 -5.59 10.85 10.57
N VAL A 185 -6.79 10.51 10.11
CA VAL A 185 -7.60 9.44 10.70
C VAL A 185 -6.91 8.08 10.53
N GLN A 186 -6.34 7.80 9.36
CA GLN A 186 -5.63 6.56 9.08
C GLN A 186 -4.38 6.41 9.98
N ALA A 187 -3.57 7.45 10.12
CA ALA A 187 -2.43 7.48 11.03
C ALA A 187 -2.85 7.35 12.50
N TRP A 188 -3.90 8.10 12.92
CA TRP A 188 -4.47 7.97 14.26
C TRP A 188 -4.98 6.56 14.54
N MET A 189 -5.54 5.89 13.53
CA MET A 189 -5.99 4.50 13.60
C MET A 189 -4.85 3.47 13.56
N GLY A 190 -3.59 3.91 13.38
CA GLY A 190 -2.39 3.06 13.46
C GLY A 190 -1.98 2.38 12.14
N ALA A 191 -2.51 2.86 11.01
CA ALA A 191 -2.02 2.47 9.69
C ALA A 191 -1.00 3.53 9.23
N GLU A 192 0.28 3.30 9.52
CA GLU A 192 1.37 4.16 9.05
C GLU A 192 1.59 3.89 7.56
N THR A 193 1.14 4.82 6.72
CA THR A 193 1.40 4.78 5.27
C THR A 193 2.21 6.01 4.89
N ILE A 194 3.22 5.80 4.04
CA ILE A 194 3.97 6.93 3.46
C ILE A 194 2.99 7.75 2.62
N ARG A 195 2.90 9.05 2.89
CA ARG A 195 1.96 9.94 2.18
C ARG A 195 2.28 10.00 0.68
N ASP A 196 1.25 9.95 -0.15
CA ASP A 196 1.32 10.15 -1.61
C ASP A 196 2.27 9.22 -2.39
N HIS A 197 2.74 8.09 -1.78
CA HIS A 197 3.49 7.10 -2.55
C HIS A 197 2.57 6.29 -3.46
N ALA A 198 3.01 6.14 -4.70
CA ALA A 198 2.40 5.24 -5.67
C ALA A 198 2.90 3.80 -5.43
N ASP A 199 2.36 2.84 -6.20
CA ASP A 199 2.95 1.50 -6.26
C ASP A 199 4.26 1.48 -7.08
N TYR A 200 4.77 2.67 -7.44
CA TYR A 200 6.06 2.90 -8.08
C TYR A 200 7.16 2.87 -7.03
N ARG A 201 7.88 1.77 -6.96
CA ARG A 201 8.95 1.55 -5.99
C ARG A 201 10.02 0.61 -6.56
N LEU A 202 11.25 0.77 -6.10
CA LEU A 202 12.34 -0.14 -6.34
C LEU A 202 12.66 -0.87 -5.04
N MET A 203 12.85 -2.18 -5.10
CA MET A 203 13.19 -3.05 -3.97
C MET A 203 14.38 -3.92 -4.35
N ASP A 204 15.35 -4.03 -3.45
CA ASP A 204 16.45 -4.97 -3.62
C ASP A 204 16.05 -6.41 -3.33
N ARG A 205 16.95 -7.35 -3.64
CA ARG A 205 16.72 -8.77 -3.40
C ARG A 205 16.40 -9.08 -1.94
N GLN A 206 17.09 -8.45 -0.98
CA GLN A 206 16.88 -8.73 0.45
C GLN A 206 15.48 -8.30 0.90
N ALA A 207 15.02 -7.13 0.44
CA ALA A 207 13.68 -6.65 0.72
C ALA A 207 12.60 -7.55 0.05
N LEU A 208 12.86 -8.07 -1.16
CA LEU A 208 11.98 -9.02 -1.84
C LEU A 208 11.92 -10.39 -1.13
N GLU A 209 13.06 -10.90 -0.66
CA GLU A 209 13.14 -12.12 0.13
C GLU A 209 12.37 -11.99 1.45
N ALA A 210 12.50 -10.85 2.14
CA ALA A 210 11.70 -10.58 3.33
C ALA A 210 10.20 -10.49 3.00
N LEU A 211 9.83 -9.78 1.92
CA LEU A 211 8.43 -9.69 1.47
C LEU A 211 7.84 -11.06 1.14
N SER A 212 8.64 -11.99 0.63
CA SER A 212 8.20 -13.35 0.28
C SER A 212 7.70 -14.14 1.49
N GLN A 213 8.13 -13.79 2.71
CA GLN A 213 7.73 -14.45 3.95
C GLN A 213 6.37 -13.98 4.48
N TYR A 214 5.83 -12.89 3.95
CA TYR A 214 4.50 -12.39 4.32
C TYR A 214 3.43 -13.15 3.55
N HIS A 215 2.64 -13.96 4.25
CA HIS A 215 1.64 -14.87 3.64
C HIS A 215 0.19 -14.39 3.78
N GLU A 216 -0.03 -13.15 4.19
CA GLU A 216 -1.35 -12.58 4.43
C GLU A 216 -2.21 -12.62 3.16
N VAL A 217 -3.41 -13.19 3.25
CA VAL A 217 -4.38 -13.24 2.13
C VAL A 217 -4.93 -11.84 1.85
N ASN A 218 -5.10 -11.02 2.91
CA ASN A 218 -5.53 -9.64 2.79
C ASN A 218 -4.34 -8.72 2.52
N LEU A 219 -3.78 -8.85 1.32
CA LEU A 219 -2.57 -8.14 0.91
C LEU A 219 -2.78 -6.63 0.80
N PHE A 220 -1.92 -5.87 1.47
CA PHE A 220 -1.82 -4.43 1.34
C PHE A 220 -0.35 -4.01 1.29
N LEU A 221 0.26 -4.09 0.12
CA LEU A 221 1.69 -3.85 -0.10
C LEU A 221 2.15 -2.46 0.40
N ARG A 222 1.27 -1.45 0.33
CA ARG A 222 1.58 -0.09 0.83
C ARG A 222 1.79 -0.02 2.34
N GLY A 223 1.25 -0.98 3.10
CA GLY A 223 1.47 -1.09 4.53
C GLY A 223 2.59 -2.08 4.87
N ILE A 224 2.64 -3.24 4.18
CA ILE A 224 3.62 -4.29 4.43
C ILE A 224 5.04 -3.83 4.11
N VAL A 225 5.26 -3.16 2.95
CA VAL A 225 6.61 -2.78 2.53
C VAL A 225 7.31 -1.82 3.50
N PRO A 226 6.66 -0.78 4.06
CA PRO A 226 7.28 0.00 5.14
C PRO A 226 7.58 -0.80 6.42
N ASP A 227 6.73 -1.79 6.75
CA ASP A 227 6.88 -2.64 7.94
C ASP A 227 8.08 -3.60 7.85
N LEU A 228 8.62 -3.83 6.65
CA LEU A 228 9.83 -4.63 6.46
C LEU A 228 11.06 -4.05 7.20
N GLY A 229 11.09 -2.76 7.51
CA GLY A 229 12.12 -2.12 8.33
C GLY A 229 13.49 -1.93 7.64
N PHE A 230 13.58 -2.08 6.33
CA PHE A 230 14.80 -1.87 5.55
C PHE A 230 15.14 -0.39 5.37
N THR A 231 16.38 -0.09 4.96
CA THR A 231 16.82 1.27 4.65
C THR A 231 16.04 1.82 3.45
N THR A 232 15.38 2.96 3.63
CA THR A 232 14.51 3.56 2.61
C THR A 232 15.05 4.88 2.08
N ALA A 233 14.76 5.18 0.82
CA ALA A 233 14.92 6.49 0.21
C ALA A 233 13.65 6.90 -0.55
N VAL A 234 13.55 8.19 -0.86
CA VAL A 234 12.41 8.76 -1.59
C VAL A 234 12.92 9.49 -2.81
N VAL A 235 12.31 9.22 -3.97
CA VAL A 235 12.55 9.94 -5.21
C VAL A 235 11.25 10.64 -5.62
N GLU A 236 11.27 11.97 -5.60
CA GLU A 236 10.13 12.76 -6.05
C GLU A 236 10.08 12.84 -7.58
N TYR A 237 8.88 12.70 -8.15
CA TYR A 237 8.66 12.85 -9.58
C TYR A 237 7.34 13.58 -9.88
N LYS A 238 7.25 14.20 -11.06
CA LYS A 238 6.02 14.84 -11.53
C LYS A 238 5.13 13.81 -12.20
N ARG A 239 3.86 13.78 -11.79
CA ARG A 239 2.87 12.91 -12.43
C ARG A 239 2.57 13.38 -13.84
N GLY A 240 2.69 12.48 -14.83
CA GLY A 240 2.24 12.70 -16.19
C GLY A 240 0.71 12.77 -16.31
N GLU A 241 0.21 13.39 -17.36
CA GLU A 241 -1.22 13.32 -17.71
C GLU A 241 -1.52 11.93 -18.29
N ARG A 242 -2.70 11.39 -17.95
CA ARG A 242 -3.15 10.11 -18.50
C ARG A 242 -3.28 10.19 -20.01
N THR A 243 -2.66 9.27 -20.72
CA THR A 243 -2.69 9.24 -22.19
C THR A 243 -4.02 8.70 -22.72
N ALA A 244 -4.78 7.91 -21.94
CA ALA A 244 -6.09 7.38 -22.30
C ALA A 244 -6.93 7.01 -21.07
N GLY A 245 -8.26 7.14 -21.12
CA GLY A 245 -9.23 6.67 -20.14
C GLY A 245 -9.69 7.69 -19.10
N GLU A 246 -11.00 7.68 -18.74
CA GLU A 246 -11.59 8.50 -17.67
C GLU A 246 -11.49 7.81 -16.32
N SER A 247 -10.89 8.50 -15.33
CA SER A 247 -10.86 8.04 -13.94
C SER A 247 -12.08 8.54 -13.18
N LYS A 248 -13.13 7.74 -13.11
CA LYS A 248 -14.24 7.94 -12.15
C LYS A 248 -14.02 7.03 -10.96
N TYR A 249 -13.29 7.48 -9.95
CA TYR A 249 -13.26 6.81 -8.65
C TYR A 249 -14.46 7.30 -7.82
N PRO A 250 -15.54 6.51 -7.69
CA PRO A 250 -16.68 6.90 -6.87
C PRO A 250 -16.27 6.90 -5.38
N LEU A 251 -16.79 7.86 -4.62
CA LEU A 251 -16.58 8.03 -3.16
C LEU A 251 -16.71 6.70 -2.39
N LYS A 252 -17.63 5.83 -2.81
CA LYS A 252 -17.85 4.50 -2.24
C LYS A 252 -16.60 3.61 -2.30
N LYS A 253 -15.82 3.67 -3.40
CA LYS A 253 -14.55 2.92 -3.51
C LYS A 253 -13.49 3.49 -2.57
N MET A 254 -13.39 4.82 -2.44
CA MET A 254 -12.44 5.45 -1.51
C MET A 254 -12.72 5.06 -0.06
N ILE A 255 -13.99 5.08 0.37
CA ILE A 255 -14.39 4.67 1.72
C ILE A 255 -14.09 3.18 1.94
N SER A 256 -14.38 2.32 0.95
CA SER A 256 -14.07 0.89 1.03
C SER A 256 -12.56 0.65 1.19
N PHE A 257 -11.72 1.34 0.44
CA PHE A 257 -10.25 1.25 0.59
C PHE A 257 -9.79 1.73 1.97
N ALA A 258 -10.41 2.80 2.50
CA ALA A 258 -10.11 3.29 3.84
C ALA A 258 -10.40 2.25 4.91
N ILE A 259 -11.61 1.70 4.91
CA ILE A 259 -12.05 0.67 5.86
C ILE A 259 -11.13 -0.56 5.74
N GLN A 260 -10.84 -0.99 4.53
CA GLN A 260 -9.97 -2.13 4.26
C GLN A 260 -8.54 -1.90 4.81
N GLY A 261 -7.94 -0.72 4.56
CA GLY A 261 -6.63 -0.36 5.09
C GLY A 261 -6.62 -0.33 6.62
N ILE A 262 -7.59 0.36 7.24
CA ILE A 262 -7.70 0.47 8.70
C ILE A 262 -7.88 -0.90 9.36
N THR A 263 -8.81 -1.71 8.86
CA THR A 263 -9.12 -3.01 9.47
C THR A 263 -8.08 -4.09 9.17
N SER A 264 -7.18 -3.87 8.19
CA SER A 264 -6.07 -4.79 7.90
C SER A 264 -4.88 -4.58 8.84
N PHE A 265 -4.61 -3.33 9.25
CA PHE A 265 -3.40 -2.99 10.00
C PHE A 265 -3.68 -2.50 11.43
N SER A 266 -4.93 -2.40 11.85
CA SER A 266 -5.25 -1.83 13.15
C SER A 266 -6.39 -2.55 13.85
N ALA A 267 -6.16 -2.89 15.13
CA ALA A 267 -7.21 -3.33 16.04
C ALA A 267 -7.91 -2.14 16.77
N LYS A 268 -7.57 -0.88 16.44
CA LYS A 268 -8.18 0.29 17.10
C LYS A 268 -9.70 0.39 16.93
N PRO A 269 -10.31 0.02 15.78
CA PRO A 269 -11.77 -0.03 15.67
C PRO A 269 -12.42 -0.92 16.73
N LEU A 270 -11.80 -2.07 17.04
CA LEU A 270 -12.30 -2.95 18.12
C LEU A 270 -12.19 -2.27 19.49
N LYS A 271 -11.08 -1.60 19.78
CA LYS A 271 -10.89 -0.85 21.03
C LYS A 271 -11.91 0.28 21.16
N PHE A 272 -12.22 0.98 20.06
CA PHE A 272 -13.24 2.02 20.03
C PHE A 272 -14.64 1.45 20.35
N VAL A 273 -15.00 0.32 19.73
CA VAL A 273 -16.27 -0.38 20.01
C VAL A 273 -16.33 -0.83 21.47
N THR A 274 -15.23 -1.38 22.01
CA THR A 274 -15.14 -1.76 23.42
C THR A 274 -15.31 -0.56 24.35
N GLY A 275 -14.67 0.57 24.03
CA GLY A 275 -14.81 1.83 24.80
C GLY A 275 -16.24 2.38 24.76
N ALA A 276 -16.88 2.36 23.59
CA ALA A 276 -18.28 2.77 23.43
C ALA A 276 -19.24 1.85 24.20
N GLY A 277 -18.99 0.53 24.17
CA GLY A 277 -19.73 -0.45 24.96
C GLY A 277 -19.59 -0.22 26.46
N LEU A 278 -18.38 0.06 26.94
CA LEU A 278 -18.14 0.38 28.35
C LEU A 278 -18.86 1.66 28.79
N LEU A 279 -18.81 2.70 27.97
CA LEU A 279 -19.53 3.96 28.19
C LEU A 279 -21.04 3.75 28.28
N SER A 280 -21.60 2.97 27.35
CA SER A 280 -23.01 2.59 27.35
C SER A 280 -23.39 1.80 28.60
N THR A 281 -22.58 0.86 29.02
CA THR A 281 -22.83 0.08 30.26
C THR A 281 -22.83 0.99 31.47
N LEU A 282 -21.87 1.92 31.57
CA LEU A 282 -21.83 2.89 32.67
C LEU A 282 -23.07 3.78 32.69
N ALA A 283 -23.49 4.29 31.53
CA ALA A 283 -24.72 5.06 31.37
C ALA A 283 -25.96 4.24 31.79
N GLY A 284 -26.02 2.97 31.41
CA GLY A 284 -27.06 2.04 31.82
C GLY A 284 -27.13 1.84 33.34
N ILE A 285 -25.96 1.71 33.99
CA ILE A 285 -25.90 1.60 35.46
C ILE A 285 -26.41 2.88 36.12
N VAL A 286 -26.03 4.06 35.63
CA VAL A 286 -26.50 5.35 36.15
C VAL A 286 -28.02 5.46 36.01
N MET A 287 -28.57 5.08 34.85
CA MET A 287 -30.01 5.06 34.61
C MET A 287 -30.75 4.06 35.51
N LEU A 288 -30.14 2.89 35.76
CA LEU A 288 -30.71 1.90 36.69
C LEU A 288 -30.80 2.46 38.10
N VAL A 289 -29.75 3.08 38.62
CA VAL A 289 -29.72 3.72 39.93
C VAL A 289 -30.77 4.83 40.03
N TYR A 290 -30.87 5.68 39.00
CA TYR A 290 -31.91 6.72 38.90
C TYR A 290 -33.31 6.13 38.96
N THR A 291 -33.57 5.06 38.21
CA THR A 291 -34.86 4.37 38.16
C THR A 291 -35.23 3.79 39.56
N LEU A 292 -34.27 3.17 40.24
CA LEU A 292 -34.48 2.65 41.59
C LEU A 292 -34.82 3.76 42.59
N ILE A 293 -34.10 4.88 42.57
CA ILE A 293 -34.37 6.03 43.42
C ILE A 293 -35.78 6.60 43.13
N SER A 294 -36.16 6.74 41.84
CA SER A 294 -37.46 7.23 41.42
C SER A 294 -38.62 6.32 41.89
N LEU A 295 -38.42 5.00 41.86
CA LEU A 295 -39.37 4.02 42.41
C LEU A 295 -39.58 4.19 43.91
N PHE A 296 -38.50 4.37 44.68
CA PHE A 296 -38.59 4.56 46.15
C PHE A 296 -39.16 5.92 46.56
N THR A 297 -39.07 6.95 45.70
CA THR A 297 -39.61 8.29 45.97
C THR A 297 -41.04 8.48 45.46
N GLY A 298 -41.67 7.45 44.89
CA GLY A 298 -43.09 7.47 44.48
C GLY A 298 -43.36 8.31 43.20
N ASN A 299 -42.32 8.82 42.55
CA ASN A 299 -42.43 9.60 41.30
C ASN A 299 -42.36 8.67 40.08
N SER A 300 -43.40 7.86 39.87
CA SER A 300 -43.53 7.04 38.67
C SER A 300 -43.88 7.92 37.46
N THR A 301 -42.89 8.30 36.66
CA THR A 301 -43.12 9.03 35.42
C THR A 301 -43.45 8.05 34.29
N ALA A 302 -44.32 8.47 33.38
CA ALA A 302 -44.66 7.76 32.16
C ALA A 302 -43.42 7.63 31.26
N GLY A 303 -42.61 6.57 31.47
CA GLY A 303 -41.28 6.40 30.86
C GLY A 303 -41.25 5.58 29.56
N TRP A 304 -42.42 5.30 28.94
CA TRP A 304 -42.44 4.42 27.75
C TRP A 304 -41.56 4.91 26.60
N ALA A 305 -41.56 6.21 26.29
CA ALA A 305 -40.78 6.79 25.22
C ALA A 305 -39.26 6.68 25.50
N SER A 306 -38.83 6.92 26.76
CA SER A 306 -37.43 6.83 27.14
C SER A 306 -36.93 5.38 27.12
N ILE A 307 -37.75 4.41 27.49
CA ILE A 307 -37.42 2.99 27.40
C ILE A 307 -37.25 2.56 25.95
N MET A 308 -38.18 2.96 25.07
CA MET A 308 -38.08 2.66 23.64
C MET A 308 -36.83 3.27 22.99
N CYS A 309 -36.53 4.55 23.25
CA CYS A 309 -35.31 5.19 22.75
C CYS A 309 -34.06 4.49 23.26
N SER A 310 -34.00 4.14 24.54
CA SER A 310 -32.83 3.42 25.11
C SER A 310 -32.66 2.04 24.50
N LEU A 311 -33.75 1.29 24.28
CA LEU A 311 -33.74 -0.04 23.68
C LEU A 311 -33.20 -0.01 22.23
N TRP A 312 -33.68 0.93 21.41
CA TRP A 312 -33.20 1.12 20.04
C TRP A 312 -31.77 1.57 20.00
N LEU A 313 -31.35 2.46 20.89
CA LEU A 313 -29.94 2.92 20.97
C LEU A 313 -29.00 1.77 21.34
N ILE A 314 -29.34 1.01 22.38
CA ILE A 314 -28.53 -0.14 22.83
C ILE A 314 -28.53 -1.23 21.76
N GLY A 315 -29.68 -1.54 21.16
CA GLY A 315 -29.81 -2.52 20.07
C GLY A 315 -29.01 -2.12 18.86
N GLY A 316 -29.06 -0.85 18.45
CA GLY A 316 -28.23 -0.32 17.33
C GLY A 316 -26.75 -0.40 17.61
N MET A 317 -26.31 -0.07 18.84
CA MET A 317 -24.90 -0.16 19.24
C MET A 317 -24.40 -1.61 19.31
N LEU A 318 -25.21 -2.55 19.77
CA LEU A 318 -24.90 -3.98 19.75
C LEU A 318 -24.75 -4.49 18.31
N MET A 319 -25.66 -4.13 17.41
CA MET A 319 -25.58 -4.51 15.99
C MET A 319 -24.34 -3.95 15.31
N LEU A 320 -24.00 -2.68 15.61
CA LEU A 320 -22.76 -2.07 15.09
C LEU A 320 -21.52 -2.82 15.61
N SER A 321 -21.51 -3.17 16.90
CA SER A 321 -20.41 -3.91 17.53
C SER A 321 -20.22 -5.29 16.90
N LEU A 322 -21.32 -6.02 16.68
CA LEU A 322 -21.32 -7.31 15.99
C LEU A 322 -20.85 -7.19 14.54
N GLY A 323 -21.23 -6.10 13.85
CA GLY A 323 -20.78 -5.82 12.50
C GLY A 323 -19.25 -5.64 12.42
N VAL A 324 -18.68 -4.85 13.33
CA VAL A 324 -17.23 -4.67 13.41
C VAL A 324 -16.53 -6.00 13.75
N LEU A 325 -17.01 -6.75 14.71
CA LEU A 325 -16.47 -8.08 15.04
C LEU A 325 -16.56 -9.02 13.84
N GLY A 326 -17.69 -9.01 13.12
CA GLY A 326 -17.90 -9.83 11.92
C GLY A 326 -16.86 -9.54 10.83
N GLU A 327 -16.48 -8.28 10.63
CA GLU A 327 -15.45 -7.89 9.66
C GLU A 327 -14.08 -8.52 10.01
N TYR A 328 -13.67 -8.46 11.28
CA TYR A 328 -12.41 -9.09 11.72
C TYR A 328 -12.46 -10.62 11.68
N ILE A 329 -13.57 -11.22 12.10
CA ILE A 329 -13.76 -12.67 12.00
C ILE A 329 -13.72 -13.12 10.53
N GLY A 330 -14.33 -12.34 9.62
CA GLY A 330 -14.28 -12.60 8.19
C GLY A 330 -12.84 -12.59 7.64
N LYS A 331 -12.00 -11.66 8.08
CA LYS A 331 -10.58 -11.61 7.71
C LYS A 331 -9.80 -12.80 8.27
N ILE A 332 -9.96 -13.11 9.56
CA ILE A 332 -9.35 -14.29 10.19
C ILE A 332 -9.75 -15.55 9.45
N TYR A 333 -11.03 -15.70 9.07
CA TYR A 333 -11.52 -16.85 8.32
C TYR A 333 -10.85 -16.99 6.95
N LEU A 334 -10.57 -15.87 6.25
CA LEU A 334 -9.84 -15.91 4.97
C LEU A 334 -8.38 -16.33 5.18
N GLU A 335 -7.73 -15.79 6.22
CA GLU A 335 -6.35 -16.12 6.57
C GLU A 335 -6.18 -17.59 6.96
N THR A 336 -7.09 -18.16 7.76
CA THR A 336 -7.01 -19.54 8.20
C THR A 336 -7.18 -20.56 7.07
N LYS A 337 -7.73 -20.16 5.93
CA LYS A 337 -7.85 -21.03 4.74
C LYS A 337 -6.53 -21.28 4.01
N HIS A 338 -5.52 -20.43 4.22
CA HIS A 338 -4.21 -20.49 3.54
C HIS A 338 -4.31 -20.70 2.03
N ARG A 339 -5.30 -20.10 1.38
CA ARG A 339 -5.49 -20.22 -0.07
C ARG A 339 -4.41 -19.43 -0.82
N PRO A 340 -3.89 -19.95 -1.95
CA PRO A 340 -2.96 -19.17 -2.78
C PRO A 340 -3.58 -17.82 -3.19
N ARG A 341 -2.81 -16.76 -3.07
CA ARG A 341 -3.25 -15.41 -3.45
C ARG A 341 -3.50 -15.29 -4.94
N TYR A 342 -2.68 -15.98 -5.75
CA TYR A 342 -2.77 -16.05 -7.20
C TYR A 342 -2.34 -17.43 -7.71
N ASN A 343 -2.73 -17.76 -8.91
CA ASN A 343 -2.25 -18.92 -9.64
C ASN A 343 -1.75 -18.46 -11.01
N ILE A 344 -0.50 -18.76 -11.34
CA ILE A 344 0.07 -18.44 -12.65
C ILE A 344 -0.37 -19.54 -13.61
N GLN A 345 -1.03 -19.14 -14.70
CA GLN A 345 -1.51 -20.02 -15.75
C GLN A 345 -0.45 -20.26 -16.83
N GLN A 346 0.27 -19.19 -17.21
CA GLN A 346 1.28 -19.20 -18.27
C GLN A 346 2.49 -18.36 -17.86
N ARG A 347 3.68 -18.71 -18.37
CA ARG A 347 4.94 -17.96 -18.23
C ARG A 347 5.64 -17.90 -19.59
N LEU A 348 6.24 -16.75 -19.92
CA LEU A 348 7.06 -16.48 -21.09
C LEU A 348 8.49 -16.15 -20.70
#